data_42615166989f5b4f07adff4c11c2b96a
#
_entry.id   42615166989f5b4f07adff4c11c2b96a
#
_cell.length_a   1.000
_cell.length_b   1.000
_cell.length_c   1.000
_cell.angle_alpha   90.00
_cell.angle_beta   90.00
_cell.angle_gamma   90.00
#
_symmetry.space_group_name_H-M   'P 1'
#
loop_
_entity.id
_entity.type
_entity.pdbx_description
1 polymer ?
#
loop_
_entity_poly.entity_id
_entity_poly.type
_entity_poly.pdbx_seq_one_letter_code
_entity_poly.pdbx_strand_id
1 'polypeptide(L)'
;IQDSLVGSEMCIRDSFETDDLSKLIELSAKNIKLVHKFSGILDLTYLNYFKKFINRNTKTKSKEHISKHYDLGNEFFSLWLDDSLTYSSAIFENEKSNLYEAQINKYKKLSNLLKPKSGDKLLEIGCGWGGFAEYIGKNHDVNLDCITISKKQYEFAKKRIHDAGLNEKINIQMKDYRDVKQNYNSIASIEMIDCLLYTSPSPRDYPG
;
A
#
# COMPACT_ATOMS: atom_id res chain seq x y z
N ILE A 1 5.81 12.83 -32.33
CA ILE A 1 6.16 12.56 -30.90
C ILE A 1 5.02 13.01 -29.97
N GLN A 2 4.34 14.10 -30.29
CA GLN A 2 3.21 14.62 -29.51
C GLN A 2 1.96 13.73 -29.67
N ASP A 3 1.74 13.16 -30.84
CA ASP A 3 0.58 12.30 -31.14
C ASP A 3 0.65 10.93 -30.44
N SER A 4 1.85 10.39 -30.15
CA SER A 4 1.99 9.13 -29.45
C SER A 4 1.74 9.26 -27.94
N LEU A 5 2.00 10.44 -27.35
CA LEU A 5 1.70 10.74 -25.96
C LEU A 5 0.19 10.99 -25.75
N VAL A 6 -0.45 11.66 -26.73
CA VAL A 6 -1.91 11.86 -26.76
C VAL A 6 -2.62 10.51 -26.87
N GLY A 7 -2.11 9.59 -27.71
CA GLY A 7 -2.65 8.24 -27.81
C GLY A 7 -2.61 7.44 -26.51
N SER A 8 -1.52 7.54 -25.74
CA SER A 8 -1.42 6.85 -24.44
C SER A 8 -2.29 7.47 -23.35
N GLU A 9 -2.46 8.79 -23.36
CA GLU A 9 -3.38 9.46 -22.42
C GLU A 9 -4.85 9.22 -22.77
N MET A 10 -5.20 9.18 -24.05
CA MET A 10 -6.53 8.79 -24.50
C MET A 10 -6.86 7.35 -24.11
N CYS A 11 -5.91 6.43 -24.24
CA CYS A 11 -6.08 5.04 -23.78
C CYS A 11 -6.34 4.92 -22.28
N ILE A 12 -5.85 5.84 -21.46
CA ILE A 12 -6.07 5.82 -20.01
C ILE A 12 -7.40 6.48 -19.61
N ARG A 13 -7.89 7.45 -20.40
CA ARG A 13 -9.06 8.24 -20.00
C ARG A 13 -10.38 7.80 -20.61
N ASP A 14 -10.44 7.50 -21.92
CA ASP A 14 -11.72 7.39 -22.63
C ASP A 14 -11.76 6.31 -23.73
N SER A 15 -10.77 5.42 -23.84
CA SER A 15 -10.61 4.63 -25.08
C SER A 15 -11.23 3.25 -25.02
N PHE A 16 -11.84 2.84 -23.92
CA PHE A 16 -12.49 1.54 -23.82
C PHE A 16 -13.95 1.68 -23.43
N GLU A 17 -14.84 1.51 -24.40
CA GLU A 17 -16.20 1.10 -24.12
C GLU A 17 -16.26 -0.42 -24.08
N THR A 18 -16.78 -0.98 -23.01
CA THR A 18 -17.00 -2.41 -22.88
C THR A 18 -18.28 -2.66 -22.10
N ASP A 19 -19.09 -3.56 -22.61
CA ASP A 19 -20.29 -4.03 -21.91
C ASP A 19 -19.93 -5.00 -20.76
N ASP A 20 -18.68 -5.48 -20.73
CA ASP A 20 -18.21 -6.45 -19.73
C ASP A 20 -16.74 -6.18 -19.37
N LEU A 21 -16.55 -5.35 -18.35
CA LEU A 21 -15.22 -5.01 -17.84
C LEU A 21 -14.48 -6.25 -17.32
N SER A 22 -15.19 -7.22 -16.76
CA SER A 22 -14.58 -8.44 -16.22
C SER A 22 -13.94 -9.26 -17.33
N LYS A 23 -14.60 -9.40 -18.49
CA LYS A 23 -14.01 -10.08 -19.66
C LYS A 23 -12.81 -9.34 -20.22
N LEU A 24 -12.80 -8.01 -20.21
CA LEU A 24 -11.65 -7.22 -20.65
C LEU A 24 -10.44 -7.47 -19.76
N ILE A 25 -10.64 -7.48 -18.44
CA ILE A 25 -9.58 -7.79 -17.46
C ILE A 25 -9.09 -9.22 -17.63
N GLU A 26 -9.99 -10.19 -17.79
CA GLU A 26 -9.64 -11.60 -18.03
C GLU A 26 -8.83 -11.76 -19.32
N LEU A 27 -9.23 -11.10 -20.41
CA LEU A 27 -8.49 -11.10 -21.67
C LEU A 27 -7.08 -10.54 -21.50
N SER A 28 -6.94 -9.44 -20.77
CA SER A 28 -5.65 -8.81 -20.47
C SER A 28 -4.77 -9.73 -19.63
N ALA A 29 -5.31 -10.37 -18.61
CA ALA A 29 -4.60 -11.31 -17.75
C ALA A 29 -4.13 -12.58 -18.53
N LYS A 30 -4.98 -13.13 -19.40
CA LYS A 30 -4.63 -14.27 -20.26
C LYS A 30 -3.52 -13.96 -21.27
N ASN A 31 -3.41 -12.70 -21.68
CA ASN A 31 -2.44 -12.25 -22.69
C ASN A 31 -1.21 -11.51 -22.08
N ILE A 32 -1.02 -11.55 -20.78
CA ILE A 32 0.05 -10.83 -20.10
C ILE A 32 1.45 -11.18 -20.63
N LYS A 33 1.66 -12.46 -21.05
CA LYS A 33 2.92 -12.91 -21.68
C LYS A 33 3.17 -12.25 -23.04
N LEU A 34 2.10 -11.98 -23.81
CA LEU A 34 2.16 -11.25 -25.07
C LEU A 34 2.50 -9.78 -24.84
N VAL A 35 1.87 -9.15 -23.86
CA VAL A 35 2.16 -7.77 -23.45
C VAL A 35 3.63 -7.63 -23.05
N HIS A 36 4.15 -8.55 -22.24
CA HIS A 36 5.59 -8.57 -21.88
C HIS A 36 6.51 -8.77 -23.09
N LYS A 37 6.11 -9.58 -24.06
CA LYS A 37 6.89 -9.80 -25.28
C LYS A 37 6.92 -8.54 -26.17
N PHE A 38 5.83 -7.81 -26.28
CA PHE A 38 5.76 -6.55 -27.03
C PHE A 38 6.48 -5.41 -26.30
N SER A 39 6.41 -5.34 -24.97
CA SER A 39 7.16 -4.34 -24.18
C SER A 39 8.69 -4.56 -24.25
N GLY A 40 9.15 -5.79 -24.44
CA GLY A 40 10.56 -6.13 -24.61
C GLY A 40 11.16 -5.73 -25.97
N ILE A 41 10.33 -5.47 -26.99
CA ILE A 41 10.79 -5.04 -28.31
C ILE A 41 11.15 -3.54 -28.34
N LEU A 42 10.56 -2.75 -27.44
CA LEU A 42 10.94 -1.37 -27.19
C LEU A 42 11.97 -1.31 -26.05
N ASP A 43 13.16 -1.82 -26.32
CA ASP A 43 14.26 -1.79 -25.36
C ASP A 43 14.79 -0.34 -25.19
N LEU A 44 14.03 0.44 -24.45
CA LEU A 44 14.37 1.79 -23.99
C LEU A 44 15.19 1.72 -22.69
N THR A 45 15.98 0.66 -22.49
CA THR A 45 16.78 0.45 -21.28
C THR A 45 17.68 1.66 -20.98
N TYR A 46 18.25 2.30 -21.97
CA TYR A 46 19.04 3.52 -21.79
C TYR A 46 18.21 4.72 -21.32
N LEU A 47 17.03 4.92 -21.89
CA LEU A 47 16.11 6.00 -21.47
C LEU A 47 15.50 5.74 -20.09
N ASN A 48 15.26 4.48 -19.74
CA ASN A 48 14.80 4.09 -18.41
C ASN A 48 15.90 4.26 -17.36
N TYR A 49 17.17 4.03 -17.71
CA TYR A 49 18.30 4.30 -16.82
C TYR A 49 18.44 5.80 -16.53
N PHE A 50 18.29 6.66 -17.54
CA PHE A 50 18.28 8.12 -17.37
C PHE A 50 17.04 8.62 -16.60
N LYS A 51 15.86 8.05 -16.86
CA LYS A 51 14.64 8.32 -16.06
C LYS A 51 14.77 7.88 -14.61
N LYS A 52 15.42 6.73 -14.34
CA LYS A 52 15.72 6.29 -12.97
C LYS A 52 16.66 7.26 -12.24
N PHE A 53 17.63 7.84 -12.94
CA PHE A 53 18.55 8.81 -12.35
C PHE A 53 17.88 10.16 -12.03
N ILE A 54 16.95 10.59 -12.87
CA ILE A 54 16.20 11.85 -12.70
C ILE A 54 15.04 11.68 -11.72
N ASN A 55 14.43 10.50 -11.62
CA ASN A 55 13.34 10.17 -10.71
C ASN A 55 13.84 9.60 -9.37
N ARG A 56 14.88 10.18 -8.80
CA ARG A 56 15.21 9.89 -7.39
C ARG A 56 14.00 10.19 -6.54
N ASN A 57 13.56 9.18 -5.80
CA ASN A 57 12.41 9.26 -4.90
C ASN A 57 12.78 10.17 -3.70
N THR A 58 12.70 11.50 -3.94
CA THR A 58 12.90 12.48 -2.87
C THR A 58 11.68 12.47 -1.95
N LYS A 59 11.85 12.84 -0.68
CA LYS A 59 10.76 12.95 0.30
C LYS A 59 9.58 13.75 -0.25
N THR A 60 9.85 14.82 -0.99
CA THR A 60 8.83 15.69 -1.59
C THR A 60 8.04 14.98 -2.69
N LYS A 61 8.72 14.27 -3.60
CA LYS A 61 8.05 13.53 -4.68
C LYS A 61 7.26 12.33 -4.17
N SER A 62 7.79 11.58 -3.19
CA SER A 62 7.04 10.49 -2.54
C SER A 62 5.73 10.99 -1.93
N LYS A 63 5.80 12.10 -1.22
CA LYS A 63 4.64 12.71 -0.58
C LYS A 63 3.59 13.17 -1.61
N GLU A 64 4.03 13.75 -2.72
CA GLU A 64 3.15 14.20 -3.80
C GLU A 64 2.49 13.03 -4.55
N HIS A 65 3.24 11.97 -4.87
CA HIS A 65 2.71 10.79 -5.54
C HIS A 65 1.70 10.04 -4.67
N ILE A 66 2.00 9.86 -3.40
CA ILE A 66 1.10 9.21 -2.44
C ILE A 66 -0.13 10.07 -2.19
N SER A 67 0.03 11.39 -2.04
CA SER A 67 -1.11 12.30 -1.91
C SER A 67 -2.06 12.16 -3.10
N LYS A 68 -1.57 12.21 -4.33
CA LYS A 68 -2.39 12.05 -5.54
C LYS A 68 -3.13 10.71 -5.60
N HIS A 69 -2.48 9.63 -5.18
CA HIS A 69 -3.09 8.30 -5.18
C HIS A 69 -4.24 8.19 -4.17
N TYR A 70 -4.08 8.79 -2.99
CA TYR A 70 -5.10 8.76 -1.93
C TYR A 70 -6.05 9.97 -1.95
N ASP A 71 -5.85 10.95 -2.83
CA ASP A 71 -6.72 12.13 -3.01
C ASP A 71 -8.08 11.79 -3.61
N LEU A 72 -8.27 10.56 -4.14
CA LEU A 72 -9.59 10.02 -4.50
C LEU A 72 -10.57 10.02 -3.31
N GLY A 73 -10.05 10.09 -2.08
CA GLY A 73 -10.83 10.26 -0.86
C GLY A 73 -11.31 8.96 -0.24
N ASN A 74 -11.63 9.04 1.06
CA ASN A 74 -12.07 7.89 1.84
C ASN A 74 -13.38 7.31 1.30
N GLU A 75 -14.27 8.15 0.75
CA GLU A 75 -15.54 7.75 0.15
C GLU A 75 -15.34 6.80 -1.04
N PHE A 76 -14.37 7.10 -1.91
CA PHE A 76 -14.05 6.21 -3.04
C PHE A 76 -13.58 4.83 -2.56
N PHE A 77 -12.67 4.80 -1.58
CA PHE A 77 -12.15 3.53 -1.07
C PHE A 77 -13.21 2.72 -0.31
N SER A 78 -14.14 3.37 0.38
CA SER A 78 -15.25 2.71 1.08
C SER A 78 -16.26 2.02 0.16
N LEU A 79 -16.27 2.33 -1.15
CA LEU A 79 -17.18 1.69 -2.11
C LEU A 79 -16.81 0.22 -2.42
N TRP A 80 -15.55 -0.16 -2.23
CA TRP A 80 -15.06 -1.47 -2.65
C TRP A 80 -14.12 -2.17 -1.66
N LEU A 81 -13.60 -1.47 -0.66
CA LEU A 81 -12.91 -2.09 0.47
C LEU A 81 -13.93 -2.61 1.49
N ASP A 82 -13.47 -3.51 2.33
CA ASP A 82 -14.21 -3.98 3.50
C ASP A 82 -14.31 -2.90 4.61
N ASP A 83 -15.11 -3.16 5.64
CA ASP A 83 -15.33 -2.22 6.75
C ASP A 83 -14.05 -1.83 7.50
N SER A 84 -13.01 -2.66 7.44
CA SER A 84 -11.71 -2.31 8.01
C SER A 84 -10.95 -1.28 7.18
N LEU A 85 -11.40 -0.97 5.96
CA LEU A 85 -10.71 -0.13 4.97
C LEU A 85 -9.27 -0.60 4.75
N THR A 86 -9.07 -1.91 4.61
CA THR A 86 -7.75 -2.47 4.40
C THR A 86 -7.40 -2.54 2.92
N TYR A 87 -6.53 -1.65 2.48
CA TYR A 87 -6.05 -1.58 1.10
C TYR A 87 -4.79 -2.42 0.93
N SER A 88 -4.94 -3.73 1.09
CA SER A 88 -3.89 -4.73 0.85
C SER A 88 -4.52 -6.12 0.71
N SER A 89 -3.78 -7.08 0.16
CA SER A 89 -4.24 -8.44 -0.08
C SER A 89 -4.78 -9.10 1.18
N ALA A 90 -5.89 -9.80 1.07
CA ALA A 90 -6.49 -10.56 2.17
C ALA A 90 -6.02 -12.02 2.17
N ILE A 91 -6.17 -12.72 3.30
CA ILE A 91 -5.85 -14.14 3.41
C ILE A 91 -7.13 -14.90 3.73
N PHE A 92 -7.74 -15.47 2.71
CA PHE A 92 -8.94 -16.29 2.83
C PHE A 92 -8.59 -17.65 3.43
N GLU A 93 -9.35 -18.10 4.42
CA GLU A 93 -9.20 -19.45 4.98
C GLU A 93 -9.96 -20.50 4.17
N ASN A 94 -11.07 -20.09 3.59
CA ASN A 94 -11.90 -20.92 2.73
C ASN A 94 -12.72 -20.01 1.77
N GLU A 95 -13.36 -20.65 0.78
CA GLU A 95 -14.14 -19.96 -0.27
C GLU A 95 -15.40 -19.24 0.26
N LYS A 96 -15.84 -19.53 1.48
CA LYS A 96 -17.03 -18.92 2.10
C LYS A 96 -16.70 -17.68 2.93
N SER A 97 -15.42 -17.45 3.23
CA SER A 97 -14.99 -16.26 3.98
C SER A 97 -15.30 -15.00 3.20
N ASN A 98 -15.88 -14.00 3.85
CA ASN A 98 -16.00 -12.67 3.27
C ASN A 98 -14.67 -11.89 3.35
N LEU A 99 -14.60 -10.74 2.68
CA LEU A 99 -13.37 -9.95 2.61
C LEU A 99 -12.92 -9.47 4.00
N TYR A 100 -13.84 -9.02 4.85
CA TYR A 100 -13.52 -8.57 6.20
C TYR A 100 -12.89 -9.69 7.04
N GLU A 101 -13.49 -10.88 7.04
CA GLU A 101 -12.94 -12.06 7.73
C GLU A 101 -11.54 -12.42 7.23
N ALA A 102 -11.33 -12.35 5.92
CA ALA A 102 -10.03 -12.61 5.31
C ALA A 102 -8.98 -11.55 5.70
N GLN A 103 -9.36 -10.28 5.84
CA GLN A 103 -8.49 -9.22 6.35
C GLN A 103 -8.14 -9.42 7.82
N ILE A 104 -9.11 -9.77 8.67
CA ILE A 104 -8.88 -10.09 10.08
C ILE A 104 -7.98 -11.32 10.22
N ASN A 105 -8.17 -12.34 9.39
CA ASN A 105 -7.28 -13.51 9.37
C ASN A 105 -5.84 -13.13 9.00
N LYS A 106 -5.63 -12.24 8.05
CA LYS A 106 -4.30 -11.68 7.76
C LYS A 106 -3.70 -11.01 9.00
N TYR A 107 -4.45 -10.16 9.68
CA TYR A 107 -3.97 -9.48 10.89
C TYR A 107 -3.59 -10.46 11.99
N LYS A 108 -4.40 -11.50 12.19
CA LYS A 108 -4.11 -12.58 13.13
C LYS A 108 -2.80 -13.30 12.79
N LYS A 109 -2.59 -13.63 11.52
CA LYS A 109 -1.34 -14.29 11.07
C LYS A 109 -0.13 -13.38 11.26
N LEU A 110 -0.23 -12.10 10.92
CA LEU A 110 0.83 -11.12 11.15
C LEU A 110 1.15 -10.96 12.63
N SER A 111 0.13 -10.84 13.47
CA SER A 111 0.28 -10.78 14.93
C SER A 111 1.02 -12.01 15.48
N ASN A 112 0.67 -13.20 15.00
CA ASN A 112 1.34 -14.44 15.37
C ASN A 112 2.81 -14.49 14.94
N LEU A 113 3.18 -13.84 13.84
CA LEU A 113 4.56 -13.70 13.39
C LEU A 113 5.34 -12.69 14.24
N LEU A 114 4.72 -11.57 14.59
CA LEU A 114 5.32 -10.53 15.44
C LEU A 114 5.56 -11.01 16.87
N LYS A 115 4.70 -11.92 17.38
CA LYS A 115 4.74 -12.46 18.75
C LYS A 115 4.88 -11.37 19.82
N PRO A 116 4.00 -10.35 19.81
CA PRO A 116 4.15 -9.22 20.72
C PRO A 116 3.97 -9.67 22.18
N LYS A 117 4.81 -9.13 23.05
CA LYS A 117 4.74 -9.33 24.50
C LYS A 117 4.11 -8.12 25.15
N SER A 118 3.49 -8.29 26.32
CA SER A 118 2.95 -7.16 27.08
C SER A 118 4.05 -6.12 27.36
N GLY A 119 3.72 -4.86 27.08
CA GLY A 119 4.65 -3.73 27.21
C GLY A 119 5.59 -3.51 26.04
N ASP A 120 5.60 -4.38 25.02
CA ASP A 120 6.43 -4.18 23.83
C ASP A 120 6.08 -2.88 23.11
N LYS A 121 7.10 -2.28 22.52
CA LYS A 121 6.97 -1.11 21.64
C LYS A 121 7.08 -1.54 20.18
N LEU A 122 6.00 -1.38 19.43
CA LEU A 122 5.89 -1.76 18.03
C LEU A 122 5.83 -0.53 17.12
N LEU A 123 6.23 -0.71 15.86
CA LEU A 123 6.04 0.27 14.80
C LEU A 123 5.26 -0.34 13.64
N GLU A 124 4.24 0.36 13.15
CA GLU A 124 3.59 0.08 11.87
C GLU A 124 3.96 1.15 10.85
N ILE A 125 4.60 0.73 9.75
CA ILE A 125 4.98 1.61 8.64
C ILE A 125 3.93 1.53 7.55
N GLY A 126 3.24 2.65 7.28
CA GLY A 126 2.16 2.69 6.31
C GLY A 126 0.85 2.13 6.85
N CYS A 127 0.40 2.68 7.98
CA CYS A 127 -0.77 2.15 8.70
C CYS A 127 -2.11 2.31 7.95
N GLY A 128 -2.13 2.96 6.78
CA GLY A 128 -3.36 3.18 6.05
C GLY A 128 -4.43 3.85 6.91
N TRP A 129 -5.63 3.30 6.88
CA TRP A 129 -6.77 3.78 7.69
C TRP A 129 -6.81 3.18 9.12
N GLY A 130 -5.73 2.53 9.56
CA GLY A 130 -5.56 2.07 10.94
C GLY A 130 -6.23 0.74 11.28
N GLY A 131 -6.57 -0.09 10.28
CA GLY A 131 -7.23 -1.37 10.53
C GLY A 131 -6.36 -2.35 11.32
N PHE A 132 -5.10 -2.53 10.95
CA PHE A 132 -4.17 -3.40 11.70
C PHE A 132 -3.84 -2.82 13.08
N ALA A 133 -3.66 -1.49 13.17
CA ALA A 133 -3.45 -0.81 14.45
C ALA A 133 -4.58 -1.09 15.44
N GLU A 134 -5.83 -0.92 15.00
CA GLU A 134 -7.01 -1.22 15.82
C GLU A 134 -7.03 -2.69 16.25
N TYR A 135 -6.75 -3.62 15.33
CA TYR A 135 -6.68 -5.04 15.63
C TYR A 135 -5.64 -5.35 16.72
N ILE A 136 -4.42 -4.84 16.60
CA ILE A 136 -3.34 -5.04 17.57
C ILE A 136 -3.72 -4.46 18.93
N GLY A 137 -4.23 -3.23 18.97
CA GLY A 137 -4.61 -2.58 20.23
C GLY A 137 -5.73 -3.28 20.99
N LYS A 138 -6.66 -3.92 20.27
CA LYS A 138 -7.74 -4.70 20.88
C LYS A 138 -7.29 -6.06 21.40
N ASN A 139 -6.28 -6.67 20.79
CA ASN A 139 -5.91 -8.05 21.06
C ASN A 139 -4.61 -8.20 21.87
N HIS A 140 -3.82 -7.12 22.00
CA HIS A 140 -2.53 -7.16 22.69
C HIS A 140 -2.33 -5.96 23.61
N ASP A 141 -1.56 -6.18 24.66
CA ASP A 141 -1.17 -5.13 25.59
C ASP A 141 0.21 -4.58 25.21
N VAL A 142 0.24 -3.71 24.19
CA VAL A 142 1.46 -3.17 23.59
C VAL A 142 1.33 -1.67 23.32
N ASN A 143 2.46 -1.00 23.16
CA ASN A 143 2.52 0.37 22.67
C ASN A 143 2.83 0.37 21.17
N LEU A 144 1.95 0.90 20.34
CA LEU A 144 2.10 0.88 18.89
C LEU A 144 2.19 2.30 18.33
N ASP A 145 3.35 2.65 17.77
CA ASP A 145 3.49 3.81 16.91
C ASP A 145 3.10 3.43 15.48
N CYS A 146 2.21 4.19 14.86
CA CYS A 146 1.76 4.00 13.50
C CYS A 146 2.09 5.24 12.67
N ILE A 147 2.71 5.06 11.52
CA ILE A 147 3.10 6.18 10.67
C ILE A 147 2.47 6.09 9.29
N THR A 148 2.05 7.22 8.77
CA THR A 148 1.60 7.42 7.39
C THR A 148 2.04 8.78 6.89
N ILE A 149 2.15 8.96 5.57
CA ILE A 149 2.42 10.26 4.94
C ILE A 149 1.18 10.85 4.26
N SER A 150 0.07 10.12 4.25
CA SER A 150 -1.22 10.59 3.75
C SER A 150 -2.01 11.30 4.85
N LYS A 151 -2.35 12.57 4.63
CA LYS A 151 -3.15 13.36 5.59
C LYS A 151 -4.54 12.76 5.81
N LYS A 152 -5.21 12.30 4.75
CA LYS A 152 -6.56 11.70 4.83
C LYS A 152 -6.54 10.40 5.63
N GLN A 153 -5.54 9.55 5.42
CA GLN A 153 -5.36 8.33 6.21
C GLN A 153 -5.08 8.64 7.67
N TYR A 154 -4.18 9.61 7.94
CA TYR A 154 -3.85 10.05 9.30
C TYR A 154 -5.08 10.50 10.08
N GLU A 155 -5.89 11.38 9.50
CA GLU A 155 -7.09 11.92 10.14
C GLU A 155 -8.10 10.81 10.43
N PHE A 156 -8.31 9.92 9.47
CA PHE A 156 -9.22 8.80 9.62
C PHE A 156 -8.72 7.79 10.66
N ALA A 157 -7.47 7.34 10.57
CA ALA A 157 -6.89 6.38 11.52
C ALA A 157 -6.90 6.93 12.95
N LYS A 158 -6.58 8.22 13.12
CA LYS A 158 -6.63 8.87 14.44
C LYS A 158 -8.05 8.86 15.02
N LYS A 159 -9.06 9.16 14.20
CA LYS A 159 -10.45 9.09 14.63
C LYS A 159 -10.85 7.65 15.00
N ARG A 160 -10.50 6.65 14.18
CA ARG A 160 -10.75 5.22 14.44
C ARG A 160 -10.18 4.78 15.78
N ILE A 161 -8.94 5.11 16.06
CA ILE A 161 -8.27 4.73 17.31
C ILE A 161 -8.90 5.43 18.51
N HIS A 162 -9.29 6.69 18.36
CA HIS A 162 -10.03 7.43 19.39
C HIS A 162 -11.39 6.77 19.68
N ASP A 163 -12.17 6.50 18.65
CA ASP A 163 -13.52 5.93 18.79
C ASP A 163 -13.46 4.50 19.39
N ALA A 164 -12.36 3.78 19.16
CA ALA A 164 -12.08 2.48 19.76
C ALA A 164 -11.56 2.55 21.21
N GLY A 165 -11.29 3.73 21.77
CA GLY A 165 -10.75 3.92 23.12
C GLY A 165 -9.29 3.45 23.27
N LEU A 166 -8.49 3.48 22.20
CA LEU A 166 -7.14 2.93 22.15
C LEU A 166 -6.02 3.99 22.16
N ASN A 167 -6.34 5.26 22.42
CA ASN A 167 -5.38 6.39 22.33
C ASN A 167 -4.19 6.26 23.28
N GLU A 168 -4.36 5.57 24.41
CA GLU A 168 -3.27 5.41 25.38
C GLU A 168 -2.21 4.40 24.90
N LYS A 169 -2.60 3.47 24.00
CA LYS A 169 -1.75 2.41 23.49
C LYS A 169 -1.25 2.63 22.07
N ILE A 170 -2.02 3.37 21.28
CA ILE A 170 -1.76 3.56 19.84
C ILE A 170 -1.59 5.03 19.53
N ASN A 171 -0.46 5.35 18.93
CA ASN A 171 -0.08 6.69 18.54
C ASN A 171 0.04 6.81 17.01
N ILE A 172 -0.93 7.46 16.37
CA ILE A 172 -0.91 7.71 14.93
C ILE A 172 -0.13 9.00 14.64
N GLN A 173 0.86 8.90 13.74
CA GLN A 173 1.74 10.02 13.39
C GLN A 173 1.78 10.24 11.87
N MET A 174 1.74 11.51 11.46
CA MET A 174 2.03 11.88 10.08
C MET A 174 3.55 12.05 9.92
N LYS A 175 4.24 10.96 9.56
CA LYS A 175 5.70 10.90 9.56
C LYS A 175 6.21 9.99 8.45
N ASP A 176 7.34 10.38 7.85
CA ASP A 176 8.07 9.55 6.91
C ASP A 176 8.90 8.50 7.68
N TYR A 177 8.90 7.25 7.21
CA TYR A 177 9.65 6.16 7.86
C TYR A 177 11.15 6.45 7.95
N ARG A 178 11.71 7.23 7.01
CA ARG A 178 13.11 7.66 7.00
C ARG A 178 13.48 8.59 8.16
N ASP A 179 12.49 9.16 8.82
CA ASP A 179 12.66 10.05 9.99
C ASP A 179 12.47 9.31 11.32
N VAL A 180 12.22 8.01 11.27
CA VAL A 180 12.12 7.16 12.45
C VAL A 180 13.54 6.88 12.97
N LYS A 181 13.82 7.34 14.18
CA LYS A 181 15.14 7.16 14.85
C LYS A 181 15.06 6.31 16.12
N GLN A 182 13.85 5.95 16.52
CA GLN A 182 13.60 5.17 17.73
C GLN A 182 13.79 3.68 17.44
N ASN A 183 14.12 2.93 18.48
CA ASN A 183 14.16 1.47 18.44
C ASN A 183 12.79 0.90 18.84
N TYR A 184 12.44 -0.22 18.23
CA TYR A 184 11.20 -0.94 18.46
C TYR A 184 11.51 -2.43 18.66
N ASN A 185 10.65 -3.11 19.43
CA ASN A 185 10.77 -4.56 19.63
C ASN A 185 10.42 -5.31 18.34
N SER A 186 9.42 -4.80 17.60
CA SER A 186 9.00 -5.36 16.31
C SER A 186 8.50 -4.27 15.38
N ILE A 187 8.63 -4.50 14.08
CA ILE A 187 8.16 -3.59 13.03
C ILE A 187 7.26 -4.35 12.07
N ALA A 188 6.09 -3.80 11.78
CA ALA A 188 5.19 -4.27 10.75
C ALA A 188 5.15 -3.29 9.57
N SER A 189 5.11 -3.84 8.36
CA SER A 189 4.89 -3.06 7.14
C SER A 189 4.10 -3.92 6.16
N ILE A 190 2.87 -3.52 5.86
CA ILE A 190 1.93 -4.32 5.06
C ILE A 190 1.86 -3.70 3.67
N GLU A 191 2.41 -4.42 2.66
CA GLU A 191 2.44 -4.02 1.24
C GLU A 191 3.04 -2.63 0.94
N MET A 192 3.78 -2.05 1.89
CA MET A 192 4.52 -0.81 1.70
C MET A 192 5.89 -1.02 1.06
N ILE A 193 6.39 -2.25 1.02
CA ILE A 193 7.72 -2.59 0.50
C ILE A 193 7.83 -2.17 -0.97
N ASP A 194 6.80 -2.35 -1.77
CA ASP A 194 6.79 -1.93 -3.17
C ASP A 194 6.95 -0.40 -3.32
N CYS A 195 6.37 0.37 -2.41
CA CYS A 195 6.58 1.81 -2.35
C CYS A 195 7.97 2.19 -1.83
N LEU A 196 8.58 1.34 -1.00
CA LEU A 196 9.91 1.55 -0.40
C LEU A 196 11.03 1.08 -1.34
N LEU A 197 10.81 0.03 -2.14
CA LEU A 197 11.78 -0.54 -3.06
C LEU A 197 12.12 0.39 -4.23
N TYR A 198 11.30 1.37 -4.56
CA TYR A 198 11.70 2.44 -5.48
C TYR A 198 12.88 3.27 -4.94
N THR A 199 13.26 3.11 -3.67
CA THR A 199 14.36 3.83 -3.02
C THR A 199 15.58 2.98 -2.70
N SER A 200 15.45 1.65 -2.75
CA SER A 200 16.54 0.70 -2.49
C SER A 200 16.75 -0.17 -3.73
N PRO A 201 18.00 -0.36 -4.19
CA PRO A 201 18.26 -1.31 -5.25
C PRO A 201 17.81 -2.71 -4.80
N SER A 202 16.98 -3.35 -5.62
CA SER A 202 16.58 -4.73 -5.40
C SER A 202 17.82 -5.63 -5.49
N PRO A 203 17.90 -6.74 -4.72
CA PRO A 203 18.92 -7.76 -4.93
C PRO A 203 19.00 -8.29 -6.37
N ARG A 204 17.94 -8.11 -7.17
CA ARG A 204 17.92 -8.42 -8.61
C ARG A 204 18.62 -7.37 -9.48
N ASP A 205 18.94 -6.20 -8.93
CA ASP A 205 19.62 -5.11 -9.65
C ASP A 205 21.14 -5.20 -9.52
N TYR A 206 21.66 -6.19 -8.80
CA TYR A 206 23.07 -6.53 -8.76
C TYR A 206 23.34 -7.63 -9.81
N PRO A 207 24.15 -7.35 -10.86
CA PRO A 207 24.65 -8.41 -11.72
C PRO A 207 25.49 -9.38 -10.87
N GLY A 208 25.11 -10.66 -10.87
CA GLY A 208 25.89 -11.74 -10.28
C GLY A 208 27.17 -11.98 -11.08
#